data_1bd77dc997fd64bf3cf11d150b281f30
#
_entry.id   1bd77dc997fd64bf3cf11d150b281f30
#
_cell.length_a   1.000
_cell.length_b   1.000
_cell.length_c   1.000
_cell.angle_alpha   90.00
_cell.angle_beta   90.00
_cell.angle_gamma   90.00
#
_symmetry.space_group_name_H-M   'P 1'
#
loop_
_entity.id
_entity.type
_entity.pdbx_description
1 polymer ?
#
loop_
_entity_poly.entity_id
_entity_poly.type
_entity_poly.pdbx_seq_one_letter_code
_entity_poly.pdbx_strand_id
1 'polypeptide(L)'
;MRLGDLLVSSGIITGEQLEQALALPREDGQRLGDVLIRQGVISEAQLIDALRVQLGVDFVDLTAVSIPVELAKYVPRNLAKKFLVVPVKLVQDRLYLAMHDPLDFVAQDEVKTASRKRIIPMIATRKAVEQAIERLYGSEGTARVIEEMKREAGAGEDIIPAQMARDTADPEASAPTIRFVNSLIERAFTERASDIHLEPQEGEMLVRMRIDGLLQRVLTVPADLQNTVISRLKIMGGMNIAEHKVPQDGHAMFSVRGHSLDLRIASMPTVYGEKIVLRLLDKSAQVLDKSVLGLEGRDLDNYNALLKNTSGVVLLVGPTGSGKSTTMSNMLRDLSSDALNIVTLEDPVEYHLPGVNQCQINEKTGMTFASGLRAILRQDPDIIAVGEIRDGETASIAMRAAITGHLVFSTLHTNDAVSAVHRLEDIGVEPWLVSSALRGVVSQRLVRKLCPHCKTAYRPSAEELLLLGLPEDSDVTFYKGAGCPECRHSGYIGRRAVFEILLLNSRLRRRISHGADGDELLAAARQDGFTTLLESCRELVLAGVTSAAEAARVINTAAET
;
A
#
# COMPACT_ATOMS: atom_id res chain seq x y z
N MET A 1 -24.74 27.60 29.77
CA MET A 1 -25.70 26.59 29.31
C MET A 1 -24.97 25.23 29.27
N ARG A 2 -25.56 24.16 29.78
CA ARG A 2 -24.89 22.84 29.73
C ARG A 2 -24.90 22.30 28.29
N LEU A 3 -23.93 21.49 27.91
CA LEU A 3 -23.82 20.93 26.54
C LEU A 3 -25.11 20.23 26.08
N GLY A 4 -25.70 19.42 26.97
CA GLY A 4 -26.97 18.74 26.70
C GLY A 4 -28.13 19.69 26.40
N ASP A 5 -28.27 20.76 27.20
CA ASP A 5 -29.30 21.78 26.99
C ASP A 5 -29.10 22.55 25.67
N LEU A 6 -27.85 22.78 25.29
CA LEU A 6 -27.50 23.44 24.01
C LEU A 6 -27.88 22.54 22.81
N LEU A 7 -27.54 21.27 22.87
CA LEU A 7 -27.86 20.30 21.80
C LEU A 7 -29.37 20.11 21.62
N VAL A 8 -30.14 20.13 22.70
CA VAL A 8 -31.60 20.08 22.65
C VAL A 8 -32.19 21.39 22.11
N SER A 9 -31.71 22.53 22.60
CA SER A 9 -32.23 23.87 22.16
C SER A 9 -31.88 24.17 20.69
N SER A 10 -30.78 23.62 20.17
CA SER A 10 -30.39 23.69 18.74
C SER A 10 -31.08 22.65 17.85
N GLY A 11 -31.92 21.79 18.42
CA GLY A 11 -32.65 20.74 17.67
C GLY A 11 -31.77 19.60 17.14
N ILE A 12 -30.54 19.47 17.62
CA ILE A 12 -29.60 18.42 17.21
C ILE A 12 -29.97 17.07 17.83
N ILE A 13 -30.48 17.09 19.07
CA ILE A 13 -30.99 15.91 19.79
C ILE A 13 -32.36 16.21 20.45
N THR A 14 -33.11 15.17 20.74
CA THR A 14 -34.36 15.30 21.51
C THR A 14 -34.08 15.21 23.02
N GLY A 15 -35.03 15.70 23.86
CA GLY A 15 -34.94 15.53 25.30
C GLY A 15 -34.86 14.08 25.76
N GLU A 16 -35.59 13.19 25.08
CA GLU A 16 -35.56 11.74 25.34
C GLU A 16 -34.19 11.13 25.05
N GLN A 17 -33.54 11.52 23.95
CA GLN A 17 -32.19 11.07 23.60
C GLN A 17 -31.15 11.55 24.61
N LEU A 18 -31.32 12.79 25.15
CA LEU A 18 -30.46 13.27 26.21
C LEU A 18 -30.62 12.47 27.52
N GLU A 19 -31.85 12.18 27.93
CA GLU A 19 -32.12 11.38 29.13
C GLU A 19 -31.57 9.95 29.00
N GLN A 20 -31.74 9.32 27.83
CA GLN A 20 -31.17 7.99 27.54
C GLN A 20 -29.65 7.99 27.63
N ALA A 21 -28.98 9.01 27.07
CA ALA A 21 -27.52 9.14 27.13
C ALA A 21 -27.00 9.42 28.54
N LEU A 22 -27.79 10.10 29.37
CA LEU A 22 -27.46 10.38 30.79
C LEU A 22 -27.67 9.17 31.70
N ALA A 23 -28.61 8.26 31.35
CA ALA A 23 -28.95 7.07 32.12
C ALA A 23 -27.96 5.92 31.94
N LEU A 24 -27.12 5.95 30.91
CA LEU A 24 -26.13 4.90 30.67
C LEU A 24 -24.97 4.94 31.67
N PRO A 25 -24.50 3.78 32.14
CA PRO A 25 -23.30 3.71 32.96
C PRO A 25 -22.11 4.25 32.15
N ARG A 26 -21.41 5.23 32.74
CA ARG A 26 -20.23 5.82 32.14
C ARG A 26 -19.00 5.07 32.64
N GLU A 27 -18.16 4.63 31.72
CA GLU A 27 -16.81 4.21 32.07
C GLU A 27 -16.03 5.43 32.57
N ASP A 28 -15.08 5.24 33.49
CA ASP A 28 -14.32 6.32 34.10
C ASP A 28 -13.73 7.28 33.03
N GLY A 29 -14.13 8.54 33.12
CA GLY A 29 -13.66 9.62 32.24
C GLY A 29 -14.49 9.89 30.97
N GLN A 30 -15.56 9.14 30.68
CA GLN A 30 -16.39 9.39 29.48
C GLN A 30 -17.32 10.59 29.65
N ARG A 31 -17.31 11.49 28.68
CA ARG A 31 -18.19 12.67 28.64
C ARG A 31 -19.47 12.41 27.85
N LEU A 32 -20.48 13.22 28.06
CA LEU A 32 -21.77 13.13 27.37
C LEU A 32 -21.65 13.14 25.84
N GLY A 33 -20.74 13.96 25.29
CA GLY A 33 -20.49 14.04 23.86
C GLY A 33 -20.01 12.72 23.28
N ASP A 34 -19.08 12.02 23.95
CA ASP A 34 -18.53 10.74 23.50
C ASP A 34 -19.59 9.64 23.51
N VAL A 35 -20.50 9.66 24.50
CA VAL A 35 -21.63 8.70 24.59
C VAL A 35 -22.58 8.92 23.42
N LEU A 36 -22.94 10.17 23.10
CA LEU A 36 -23.86 10.52 22.02
C LEU A 36 -23.28 10.15 20.64
N ILE A 37 -21.98 10.34 20.43
CA ILE A 37 -21.28 9.92 19.18
C ILE A 37 -21.28 8.39 19.07
N ARG A 38 -20.95 7.66 20.15
CA ARG A 38 -20.94 6.19 20.17
C ARG A 38 -22.30 5.60 19.82
N GLN A 39 -23.37 6.24 20.27
CA GLN A 39 -24.74 5.83 19.95
C GLN A 39 -25.20 6.22 18.54
N GLY A 40 -24.36 6.98 17.79
CA GLY A 40 -24.74 7.50 16.48
C GLY A 40 -25.84 8.57 16.50
N VAL A 41 -26.12 9.15 17.68
CA VAL A 41 -27.15 10.20 17.86
C VAL A 41 -26.67 11.52 17.27
N ILE A 42 -25.37 11.82 17.42
CA ILE A 42 -24.73 13.00 16.83
C ILE A 42 -23.41 12.60 16.13
N SER A 43 -23.04 13.39 15.14
CA SER A 43 -21.70 13.30 14.53
C SER A 43 -20.66 14.11 15.33
N GLU A 44 -19.38 13.79 15.16
CA GLU A 44 -18.29 14.55 15.78
C GLU A 44 -18.30 16.02 15.33
N ALA A 45 -18.68 16.30 14.08
CA ALA A 45 -18.82 17.66 13.56
C ALA A 45 -19.91 18.46 14.31
N GLN A 46 -21.06 17.86 14.55
CA GLN A 46 -22.15 18.49 15.31
C GLN A 46 -21.76 18.78 16.76
N LEU A 47 -20.98 17.87 17.38
CA LEU A 47 -20.45 18.11 18.73
C LEU A 47 -19.47 19.30 18.75
N ILE A 48 -18.57 19.37 17.79
CA ILE A 48 -17.60 20.47 17.65
C ILE A 48 -18.32 21.81 17.48
N ASP A 49 -19.33 21.89 16.62
CA ASP A 49 -20.09 23.13 16.41
C ASP A 49 -20.83 23.58 17.69
N ALA A 50 -21.40 22.63 18.43
CA ALA A 50 -22.03 22.96 19.73
C ALA A 50 -21.01 23.44 20.76
N LEU A 51 -19.83 22.82 20.83
CA LEU A 51 -18.75 23.24 21.74
C LEU A 51 -18.17 24.61 21.36
N ARG A 52 -18.05 24.93 20.06
CA ARG A 52 -17.63 26.27 19.61
C ARG A 52 -18.57 27.36 20.12
N VAL A 53 -19.87 27.13 19.98
CA VAL A 53 -20.90 28.09 20.45
C VAL A 53 -20.88 28.22 21.99
N GLN A 54 -20.73 27.08 22.68
CA GLN A 54 -20.75 27.04 24.15
C GLN A 54 -19.54 27.70 24.79
N LEU A 55 -18.35 27.45 24.24
CA LEU A 55 -17.07 27.81 24.88
C LEU A 55 -16.42 29.06 24.27
N GLY A 56 -16.89 29.51 23.10
CA GLY A 56 -16.28 30.62 22.37
C GLY A 56 -14.85 30.28 21.88
N VAL A 57 -14.56 28.99 21.62
CA VAL A 57 -13.25 28.51 21.19
C VAL A 57 -13.26 28.30 19.69
N ASP A 58 -12.19 28.76 19.00
CA ASP A 58 -12.07 28.57 17.55
C ASP A 58 -11.82 27.12 17.18
N PHE A 59 -12.44 26.67 16.09
CA PHE A 59 -12.12 25.39 15.47
C PHE A 59 -10.92 25.54 14.53
N VAL A 60 -10.05 24.54 14.50
CA VAL A 60 -8.97 24.44 13.54
C VAL A 60 -9.03 23.11 12.78
N ASP A 61 -9.09 23.20 11.46
CA ASP A 61 -8.92 22.04 10.61
C ASP A 61 -7.43 21.75 10.43
N LEU A 62 -6.92 20.80 11.23
CA LEU A 62 -5.51 20.37 11.18
C LEU A 62 -5.13 19.65 9.89
N THR A 63 -6.10 19.33 9.04
CA THR A 63 -5.83 18.73 7.72
C THR A 63 -5.51 19.82 6.68
N ALA A 64 -6.04 21.02 6.87
CA ALA A 64 -5.84 22.17 5.99
C ALA A 64 -4.69 23.08 6.42
N VAL A 65 -4.20 22.96 7.67
CA VAL A 65 -3.16 23.83 8.23
C VAL A 65 -1.80 23.13 8.21
N SER A 66 -0.78 23.82 7.65
CA SER A 66 0.62 23.40 7.79
C SER A 66 1.18 23.87 9.12
N ILE A 67 1.59 22.94 9.97
CA ILE A 67 2.20 23.23 11.28
C ILE A 67 3.70 23.32 11.12
N PRO A 68 4.35 24.47 11.41
CA PRO A 68 5.80 24.59 11.37
C PRO A 68 6.48 23.61 12.36
N VAL A 69 7.48 22.90 11.91
CA VAL A 69 8.19 21.87 12.71
C VAL A 69 8.83 22.48 13.96
N GLU A 70 9.25 23.75 13.89
CA GLU A 70 9.87 24.47 15.01
C GLU A 70 8.93 24.63 16.22
N LEU A 71 7.62 24.46 16.04
CA LEU A 71 6.66 24.55 17.14
C LEU A 71 6.70 23.32 18.06
N ALA A 72 7.21 22.20 17.59
CA ALA A 72 7.36 20.97 18.38
C ALA A 72 8.22 21.18 19.65
N LYS A 73 9.17 22.12 19.63
CA LYS A 73 9.99 22.47 20.81
C LYS A 73 9.18 23.03 21.98
N TYR A 74 7.99 23.57 21.74
CA TYR A 74 7.13 24.14 22.79
C TYR A 74 6.22 23.13 23.47
N VAL A 75 5.93 22.01 22.80
CA VAL A 75 5.11 20.93 23.35
C VAL A 75 5.85 19.62 23.18
N PRO A 76 6.46 19.06 24.24
CA PRO A 76 7.13 17.78 24.14
C PRO A 76 6.21 16.65 23.67
N ARG A 77 6.74 15.68 22.88
CA ARG A 77 5.98 14.57 22.29
C ARG A 77 5.18 13.76 23.31
N ASN A 78 5.74 13.52 24.50
CA ASN A 78 5.05 12.84 25.59
C ASN A 78 3.80 13.56 26.06
N LEU A 79 3.86 14.91 26.19
CA LEU A 79 2.71 15.73 26.53
C LEU A 79 1.70 15.76 25.39
N ALA A 80 2.17 15.91 24.14
CA ALA A 80 1.31 15.89 22.96
C ALA A 80 0.50 14.60 22.86
N LYS A 81 1.14 13.44 23.07
CA LYS A 81 0.47 12.11 23.05
C LYS A 81 -0.42 11.88 24.27
N LYS A 82 0.03 12.27 25.46
CA LYS A 82 -0.72 12.05 26.70
C LYS A 82 -2.04 12.81 26.71
N PHE A 83 -2.03 14.05 26.24
CA PHE A 83 -3.19 14.95 26.32
C PHE A 83 -3.89 15.19 24.97
N LEU A 84 -3.43 14.56 23.89
CA LEU A 84 -3.95 14.76 22.52
C LEU A 84 -4.01 16.24 22.16
N VAL A 85 -2.82 16.89 22.17
CA VAL A 85 -2.66 18.33 21.90
C VAL A 85 -1.53 18.57 20.89
N VAL A 86 -1.70 19.61 20.05
CA VAL A 86 -0.72 19.97 19.02
C VAL A 86 -0.58 21.49 18.94
N PRO A 87 0.65 22.05 18.94
CA PRO A 87 0.87 23.47 18.70
C PRO A 87 0.59 23.81 17.23
N VAL A 88 -0.25 24.82 16.96
CA VAL A 88 -0.65 25.19 15.59
C VAL A 88 0.12 26.41 15.09
N LYS A 89 0.22 27.44 15.92
CA LYS A 89 0.95 28.68 15.60
C LYS A 89 1.39 29.39 16.87
N LEU A 90 2.47 30.17 16.75
CA LEU A 90 2.92 31.09 17.81
C LEU A 90 2.80 32.52 17.30
N VAL A 91 2.04 33.36 18.01
CA VAL A 91 1.91 34.77 17.69
C VAL A 91 2.33 35.58 18.94
N GLN A 92 3.46 36.26 18.85
CA GLN A 92 4.09 36.91 19.99
C GLN A 92 4.37 35.93 21.13
N ASP A 93 3.68 36.03 22.26
CA ASP A 93 3.81 35.13 23.42
C ASP A 93 2.59 34.20 23.60
N ARG A 94 1.74 34.07 22.57
CA ARG A 94 0.53 33.26 22.56
C ARG A 94 0.73 32.03 21.71
N LEU A 95 0.72 30.86 22.34
CA LEU A 95 0.77 29.55 21.66
C LEU A 95 -0.65 29.06 21.43
N TYR A 96 -1.05 28.98 20.18
CA TYR A 96 -2.34 28.40 19.78
C TYR A 96 -2.21 26.89 19.77
N LEU A 97 -2.99 26.24 20.64
CA LEU A 97 -2.91 24.81 20.90
C LEU A 97 -4.20 24.11 20.44
N ALA A 98 -4.10 23.29 19.41
CA ALA A 98 -5.21 22.43 19.01
C ALA A 98 -5.34 21.27 19.99
N MET A 99 -6.54 21.02 20.47
CA MET A 99 -6.87 19.96 21.43
C MET A 99 -8.21 19.32 21.05
N HIS A 100 -8.34 18.04 21.37
CA HIS A 100 -9.63 17.37 21.23
C HIS A 100 -10.63 17.89 22.29
N ASP A 101 -10.14 18.19 23.48
CA ASP A 101 -10.93 18.69 24.59
C ASP A 101 -10.39 20.02 25.12
N PRO A 102 -10.98 21.15 24.73
CA PRO A 102 -10.55 22.46 25.19
C PRO A 102 -10.86 22.73 26.67
N LEU A 103 -11.59 21.85 27.37
CA LEU A 103 -11.85 21.95 28.81
C LEU A 103 -10.84 21.16 29.67
N ASP A 104 -9.84 20.50 29.05
CA ASP A 104 -8.75 19.88 29.77
C ASP A 104 -7.74 20.94 30.24
N PHE A 105 -8.06 21.57 31.39
CA PHE A 105 -7.21 22.58 32.00
C PHE A 105 -5.88 22.00 32.50
N VAL A 106 -5.82 20.68 32.81
CA VAL A 106 -4.58 20.01 33.20
C VAL A 106 -3.61 19.98 32.02
N ALA A 107 -4.11 19.59 30.84
CA ALA A 107 -3.33 19.64 29.61
C ALA A 107 -2.82 21.04 29.29
N GLN A 108 -3.68 22.05 29.42
CA GLN A 108 -3.29 23.45 29.15
C GLN A 108 -2.20 23.93 30.12
N ASP A 109 -2.29 23.59 31.40
CA ASP A 109 -1.34 24.03 32.45
C ASP A 109 0.03 23.30 32.30
N GLU A 110 0.02 22.03 31.99
CA GLU A 110 1.22 21.25 31.69
C GLU A 110 1.95 21.81 30.45
N VAL A 111 1.21 22.08 29.37
CA VAL A 111 1.79 22.69 28.16
C VAL A 111 2.27 24.12 28.41
N LYS A 112 1.54 24.90 29.20
CA LYS A 112 1.96 26.25 29.61
C LYS A 112 3.27 26.23 30.39
N THR A 113 3.42 25.29 31.32
CA THR A 113 4.63 25.10 32.11
C THR A 113 5.81 24.69 31.23
N ALA A 114 5.61 23.73 30.31
CA ALA A 114 6.64 23.27 29.40
C ALA A 114 7.05 24.34 28.37
N SER A 115 6.08 25.03 27.78
CA SER A 115 6.33 26.02 26.72
C SER A 115 6.75 27.41 27.24
N ARG A 116 6.40 27.74 28.48
CA ARG A 116 6.49 29.09 29.07
C ARG A 116 5.74 30.14 28.24
N LYS A 117 4.67 29.71 27.53
CA LYS A 117 3.84 30.57 26.68
C LYS A 117 2.40 30.64 27.18
N ARG A 118 1.69 31.69 26.78
CA ARG A 118 0.26 31.80 27.05
C ARG A 118 -0.49 30.89 26.07
N ILE A 119 -1.24 29.93 26.59
CA ILE A 119 -2.00 28.97 25.78
C ILE A 119 -3.32 29.60 25.34
N ILE A 120 -3.61 29.47 24.05
CA ILE A 120 -4.91 29.78 23.45
C ILE A 120 -5.45 28.46 22.88
N PRO A 121 -6.42 27.82 23.55
CA PRO A 121 -6.97 26.56 23.09
C PRO A 121 -7.77 26.76 21.81
N MET A 122 -7.66 25.77 20.90
CA MET A 122 -8.47 25.61 19.69
C MET A 122 -9.03 24.20 19.70
N ILE A 123 -10.25 24.01 19.21
CA ILE A 123 -10.85 22.68 19.13
C ILE A 123 -10.50 22.01 17.78
N ALA A 124 -10.17 20.73 17.81
CA ALA A 124 -9.96 19.91 16.61
C ALA A 124 -10.51 18.50 16.83
N THR A 125 -10.78 17.77 15.75
CA THR A 125 -11.21 16.37 15.86
C THR A 125 -10.10 15.52 16.45
N ARG A 126 -10.46 14.49 17.22
CA ARG A 126 -9.49 13.56 17.84
C ARG A 126 -8.56 12.96 16.80
N LYS A 127 -9.12 12.46 15.71
CA LYS A 127 -8.36 11.86 14.61
C LYS A 127 -7.38 12.83 13.95
N ALA A 128 -7.78 14.09 13.75
CA ALA A 128 -6.91 15.11 13.17
C ALA A 128 -5.76 15.49 14.11
N VAL A 129 -6.00 15.53 15.43
CA VAL A 129 -4.95 15.76 16.44
C VAL A 129 -3.95 14.59 16.45
N GLU A 130 -4.42 13.33 16.48
CA GLU A 130 -3.56 12.14 16.44
C GLU A 130 -2.66 12.13 15.18
N GLN A 131 -3.24 12.42 14.02
CA GLN A 131 -2.50 12.53 12.76
C GLN A 131 -1.51 13.69 12.75
N ALA A 132 -1.88 14.83 13.32
CA ALA A 132 -0.99 15.99 13.40
C ALA A 132 0.19 15.74 14.35
N ILE A 133 -0.02 15.01 15.47
CA ILE A 133 1.05 14.56 16.36
C ILE A 133 2.02 13.66 15.60
N GLU A 134 1.51 12.66 14.88
CA GLU A 134 2.38 11.77 14.10
C GLU A 134 3.15 12.53 13.01
N ARG A 135 2.54 13.52 12.34
CA ARG A 135 3.22 14.36 11.35
C ARG A 135 4.29 15.25 11.96
N LEU A 136 3.96 15.95 13.05
CA LEU A 136 4.84 16.95 13.66
C LEU A 136 6.05 16.28 14.34
N TYR A 137 5.82 15.23 15.12
CA TYR A 137 6.87 14.58 15.90
C TYR A 137 7.50 13.38 15.22
N GLY A 138 6.91 12.87 14.14
CA GLY A 138 7.51 11.79 13.32
C GLY A 138 8.74 12.26 12.55
N SER A 139 8.69 13.46 11.96
CA SER A 139 9.82 14.06 11.25
C SER A 139 10.89 14.62 12.20
N GLU A 140 10.50 15.16 13.35
CA GLU A 140 11.41 15.72 14.35
C GLU A 140 12.26 14.62 15.03
N GLY A 141 11.65 13.45 15.29
CA GLY A 141 12.38 12.30 15.82
C GLY A 141 13.55 11.90 14.92
N THR A 142 13.33 11.84 13.63
CA THR A 142 14.37 11.47 12.65
C THR A 142 15.45 12.55 12.50
N ALA A 143 15.07 13.83 12.46
CA ALA A 143 16.03 14.94 12.37
C ALA A 143 16.91 15.03 13.64
N ARG A 144 16.31 14.88 14.82
CA ARG A 144 17.03 14.88 16.10
C ARG A 144 18.00 13.70 16.20
N VAL A 145 17.61 12.51 15.76
CA VAL A 145 18.48 11.34 15.75
C VAL A 145 19.64 11.54 14.78
N ILE A 146 19.43 12.18 13.63
CA ILE A 146 20.51 12.56 12.70
C ILE A 146 21.48 13.54 13.36
N GLU A 147 21.01 14.52 14.14
CA GLU A 147 21.88 15.43 14.89
C GLU A 147 22.66 14.72 16.02
N GLU A 148 22.04 13.78 16.71
CA GLU A 148 22.70 12.93 17.71
C GLU A 148 23.78 12.06 17.05
N MET A 149 23.50 11.44 15.91
CA MET A 149 24.48 10.68 15.12
C MET A 149 25.67 11.53 14.68
N LYS A 150 25.43 12.78 14.22
CA LYS A 150 26.52 13.72 13.87
C LYS A 150 27.40 14.06 15.08
N ARG A 151 26.80 14.24 16.24
CA ARG A 151 27.53 14.56 17.46
C ARG A 151 28.42 13.40 17.91
N GLU A 152 27.93 12.16 17.81
CA GLU A 152 28.71 10.95 18.09
C GLU A 152 29.83 10.74 17.05
N ALA A 153 29.56 10.91 15.78
CA ALA A 153 30.55 10.81 14.71
C ALA A 153 31.66 11.87 14.83
N GLY A 154 31.34 13.08 15.31
CA GLY A 154 32.29 14.16 15.58
C GLY A 154 33.12 13.99 16.82
N ALA A 155 32.72 13.10 17.74
CA ALA A 155 33.47 12.81 18.99
C ALA A 155 34.61 11.80 18.81
N GLY A 156 34.80 11.24 17.61
CA GLY A 156 35.95 10.37 17.29
C GLY A 156 35.94 9.01 17.98
N GLU A 157 34.83 8.58 18.56
CA GLU A 157 34.70 7.23 19.09
C GLU A 157 34.47 6.24 17.93
N ASP A 158 35.42 5.33 17.74
CA ASP A 158 35.27 4.16 16.90
C ASP A 158 34.05 3.35 17.40
N ILE A 159 32.95 3.40 16.67
CA ILE A 159 31.74 2.66 17.01
C ILE A 159 32.07 1.18 16.82
N ILE A 160 32.34 0.48 17.93
CA ILE A 160 32.71 -0.93 17.94
C ILE A 160 31.53 -1.74 17.40
N PRO A 161 31.73 -2.66 16.43
CA PRO A 161 30.65 -3.50 15.85
C PRO A 161 29.80 -4.24 16.89
N ALA A 162 30.36 -4.54 18.06
CA ALA A 162 29.64 -5.20 19.16
C ALA A 162 28.54 -4.34 19.82
N GLN A 163 28.60 -3.01 19.72
CA GLN A 163 27.54 -2.11 20.23
C GLN A 163 26.36 -1.99 19.26
N MET A 164 26.63 -2.15 17.97
CA MET A 164 25.56 -2.17 16.95
C MET A 164 24.71 -3.45 16.98
N ALA A 165 25.18 -4.51 17.59
CA ALA A 165 24.47 -5.80 17.67
C ALA A 165 23.52 -5.91 18.88
N ARG A 166 23.51 -4.97 19.81
CA ARG A 166 22.62 -5.00 20.98
C ARG A 166 21.30 -4.34 20.66
N ASP A 167 20.34 -5.14 20.20
CA ASP A 167 18.93 -4.78 20.22
C ASP A 167 18.47 -4.84 21.69
N THR A 168 18.53 -3.69 22.38
CA THR A 168 17.91 -3.57 23.70
C THR A 168 16.41 -3.44 23.53
N ALA A 169 15.64 -4.07 24.41
CA ALA A 169 14.16 -3.97 24.41
C ALA A 169 13.64 -2.53 24.65
N ASP A 170 14.53 -1.64 25.08
CA ASP A 170 14.25 -0.22 25.29
C ASP A 170 14.72 0.60 24.07
N PRO A 171 13.79 1.16 23.27
CA PRO A 171 14.12 1.96 22.10
C PRO A 171 14.94 3.22 22.42
N GLU A 172 14.83 3.76 23.64
CA GLU A 172 15.56 4.97 24.05
C GLU A 172 17.02 4.67 24.44
N ALA A 173 17.32 3.42 24.83
CA ALA A 173 18.66 2.96 25.18
C ALA A 173 19.49 2.48 23.98
N SER A 174 18.88 2.39 22.79
CA SER A 174 19.54 1.94 21.56
C SER A 174 20.42 3.03 20.96
N ALA A 175 21.53 2.63 20.28
CA ALA A 175 22.39 3.57 19.56
C ALA A 175 21.58 4.42 18.54
N PRO A 176 21.94 5.69 18.31
CA PRO A 176 21.19 6.58 17.41
C PRO A 176 20.95 6.00 16.02
N THR A 177 21.93 5.30 15.45
CA THR A 177 21.79 4.63 14.15
C THR A 177 20.69 3.56 14.14
N ILE A 178 20.57 2.79 15.24
CA ILE A 178 19.52 1.76 15.38
C ILE A 178 18.15 2.45 15.42
N ARG A 179 18.02 3.50 16.24
CA ARG A 179 16.77 4.30 16.33
C ARG A 179 16.41 4.92 15.00
N PHE A 180 17.39 5.43 14.24
CA PHE A 180 17.17 6.00 12.92
C PHE A 180 16.58 4.95 11.95
N VAL A 181 17.26 3.80 11.80
CA VAL A 181 16.81 2.73 10.89
C VAL A 181 15.43 2.21 11.29
N ASN A 182 15.19 1.99 12.59
CA ASN A 182 13.89 1.54 13.08
C ASN A 182 12.80 2.58 12.78
N SER A 183 13.05 3.86 13.04
CA SER A 183 12.10 4.94 12.74
C SER A 183 11.78 5.06 11.25
N LEU A 184 12.76 4.78 10.39
CA LEU A 184 12.59 4.79 8.95
C LEU A 184 11.67 3.64 8.48
N ILE A 185 11.84 2.44 9.05
CA ILE A 185 11.00 1.27 8.76
C ILE A 185 9.57 1.49 9.30
N GLU A 186 9.43 1.98 10.53
CA GLU A 186 8.13 2.32 11.12
C GLU A 186 7.38 3.38 10.31
N ARG A 187 8.11 4.38 9.82
CA ARG A 187 7.58 5.41 8.95
C ARG A 187 7.10 4.80 7.63
N ALA A 188 7.93 3.96 6.99
CA ALA A 188 7.57 3.30 5.74
C ALA A 188 6.30 2.44 5.89
N PHE A 189 6.19 1.68 6.98
CA PHE A 189 5.00 0.91 7.30
C PHE A 189 3.75 1.80 7.47
N THR A 190 3.86 2.87 8.27
CA THR A 190 2.76 3.82 8.50
C THR A 190 2.33 4.51 7.21
N GLU A 191 3.28 4.79 6.33
CA GLU A 191 3.07 5.42 5.02
C GLU A 191 2.67 4.43 3.93
N ARG A 192 2.55 3.13 4.25
CA ARG A 192 2.23 2.04 3.32
C ARG A 192 3.21 1.98 2.14
N ALA A 193 4.47 2.30 2.41
CA ALA A 193 5.51 2.17 1.40
C ALA A 193 5.82 0.68 1.16
N SER A 194 6.01 0.30 -0.08
CA SER A 194 6.46 -1.05 -0.46
C SER A 194 7.96 -1.21 -0.36
N ASP A 195 8.72 -0.14 -0.64
CA ASP A 195 10.17 -0.18 -0.67
C ASP A 195 10.77 1.11 -0.08
N ILE A 196 11.93 0.99 0.59
CA ILE A 196 12.77 2.11 1.02
C ILE A 196 14.06 2.04 0.20
N HIS A 197 14.42 3.13 -0.43
CA HIS A 197 15.66 3.27 -1.20
C HIS A 197 16.59 4.23 -0.46
N LEU A 198 17.79 3.78 -0.13
CA LEU A 198 18.90 4.59 0.37
C LEU A 198 19.93 4.70 -0.75
N GLU A 199 20.08 5.89 -1.29
CA GLU A 199 20.81 6.12 -2.54
C GLU A 199 21.92 7.14 -2.31
N PRO A 200 23.19 6.68 -2.25
CA PRO A 200 24.35 7.55 -2.18
C PRO A 200 24.39 8.51 -3.36
N GLN A 201 24.62 9.78 -3.07
CA GLN A 201 24.85 10.86 -4.03
C GLN A 201 26.12 11.61 -3.65
N GLU A 202 26.53 12.58 -4.46
CA GLU A 202 27.64 13.46 -4.12
C GLU A 202 27.29 14.31 -2.89
N GLY A 203 27.99 14.05 -1.77
CA GLY A 203 27.84 14.81 -0.52
C GLY A 203 26.68 14.42 0.40
N GLU A 204 25.73 13.63 -0.05
CA GLU A 204 24.60 13.19 0.77
C GLU A 204 24.07 11.79 0.35
N MET A 205 23.32 11.13 1.21
CA MET A 205 22.55 9.94 0.84
C MET A 205 21.06 10.30 0.79
N LEU A 206 20.45 10.13 -0.37
CA LEU A 206 19.03 10.36 -0.58
C LEU A 206 18.20 9.18 -0.10
N VAL A 207 17.19 9.42 0.74
CA VAL A 207 16.22 8.39 1.15
C VAL A 207 14.91 8.65 0.44
N ARG A 208 14.45 7.64 -0.32
CA ARG A 208 13.16 7.64 -1.02
C ARG A 208 12.32 6.45 -0.59
N MET A 209 11.03 6.63 -0.58
CA MET A 209 10.07 5.54 -0.34
C MET A 209 9.16 5.36 -1.56
N ARG A 210 8.86 4.11 -1.90
CA ARG A 210 7.88 3.80 -2.95
C ARG A 210 6.50 3.70 -2.30
N ILE A 211 5.67 4.71 -2.53
CA ILE A 211 4.31 4.80 -1.99
C ILE A 211 3.34 4.80 -3.18
N ASP A 212 2.35 3.89 -3.12
CA ASP A 212 1.38 3.68 -4.20
C ASP A 212 2.04 3.53 -5.59
N GLY A 213 3.21 2.87 -5.63
CA GLY A 213 3.96 2.59 -6.85
C GLY A 213 4.95 3.68 -7.29
N LEU A 214 4.91 4.88 -6.70
CA LEU A 214 5.79 6.00 -7.06
C LEU A 214 6.85 6.26 -5.99
N LEU A 215 8.08 6.56 -6.43
CA LEU A 215 9.17 6.97 -5.54
C LEU A 215 8.99 8.43 -5.11
N GLN A 216 9.04 8.66 -3.81
CA GLN A 216 8.95 9.98 -3.19
C GLN A 216 10.18 10.22 -2.32
N ARG A 217 10.78 11.42 -2.41
CA ARG A 217 11.87 11.84 -1.51
C ARG A 217 11.30 12.06 -0.12
N VAL A 218 11.96 11.46 0.88
CA VAL A 218 11.53 11.49 2.28
C VAL A 218 12.45 12.35 3.13
N LEU A 219 13.75 12.14 2.99
CA LEU A 219 14.81 12.88 3.69
C LEU A 219 16.16 12.65 3.02
N THR A 220 17.18 13.35 3.50
CA THR A 220 18.59 13.11 3.18
C THR A 220 19.39 12.82 4.44
N VAL A 221 20.39 11.96 4.30
CA VAL A 221 21.37 11.64 5.33
C VAL A 221 22.71 12.21 4.90
N PRO A 222 23.43 12.93 5.76
CA PRO A 222 24.77 13.44 5.47
C PRO A 222 25.75 12.30 5.10
N ALA A 223 26.75 12.61 4.26
CA ALA A 223 27.69 11.62 3.75
C ALA A 223 28.53 10.96 4.85
N ASP A 224 28.85 11.68 5.91
CA ASP A 224 29.59 11.20 7.09
C ASP A 224 28.85 10.09 7.87
N LEU A 225 27.53 10.07 7.80
CA LEU A 225 26.69 9.06 8.45
C LEU A 225 26.31 7.88 7.55
N GLN A 226 26.59 7.98 6.26
CA GLN A 226 26.16 7.00 5.25
C GLN A 226 26.64 5.58 5.58
N ASN A 227 27.95 5.41 5.83
CA ASN A 227 28.54 4.10 6.09
C ASN A 227 27.99 3.44 7.36
N THR A 228 27.69 4.24 8.38
CA THR A 228 27.11 3.77 9.65
C THR A 228 25.69 3.21 9.43
N VAL A 229 24.87 3.91 8.64
CA VAL A 229 23.52 3.46 8.30
C VAL A 229 23.56 2.19 7.43
N ILE A 230 24.43 2.16 6.42
CA ILE A 230 24.62 1.00 5.54
C ILE A 230 25.06 -0.22 6.34
N SER A 231 26.07 -0.06 7.24
CA SER A 231 26.55 -1.15 8.09
C SER A 231 25.44 -1.71 8.98
N ARG A 232 24.61 -0.84 9.59
CA ARG A 232 23.46 -1.30 10.39
C ARG A 232 22.47 -2.12 9.56
N LEU A 233 22.15 -1.70 8.35
CA LEU A 233 21.24 -2.42 7.45
C LEU A 233 21.84 -3.76 7.00
N LYS A 234 23.15 -3.82 6.74
CA LYS A 234 23.85 -5.07 6.43
C LYS A 234 23.82 -6.04 7.62
N ILE A 235 24.09 -5.56 8.83
CA ILE A 235 23.99 -6.38 10.05
C ILE A 235 22.56 -6.92 10.20
N MET A 236 21.55 -6.04 10.04
CA MET A 236 20.14 -6.45 10.12
C MET A 236 19.81 -7.54 9.11
N GLY A 237 20.31 -7.45 7.88
CA GLY A 237 20.09 -8.42 6.82
C GLY A 237 20.99 -9.65 6.86
N GLY A 238 21.90 -9.76 7.84
CA GLY A 238 22.87 -10.88 7.91
C GLY A 238 23.93 -10.85 6.80
N MET A 239 24.19 -9.67 6.21
CA MET A 239 25.17 -9.47 5.14
C MET A 239 26.58 -9.20 5.68
N ASN A 240 27.60 -9.41 4.84
CA ASN A 240 28.99 -9.12 5.17
C ASN A 240 29.25 -7.61 5.14
N ILE A 241 29.53 -7.02 6.31
CA ILE A 241 29.81 -5.58 6.47
C ILE A 241 31.16 -5.15 5.90
N ALA A 242 32.13 -6.07 5.79
CA ALA A 242 33.47 -5.76 5.26
C ALA A 242 33.54 -5.80 3.73
N GLU A 243 32.52 -6.36 3.07
CA GLU A 243 32.46 -6.46 1.60
C GLU A 243 31.62 -5.32 1.04
N HIS A 244 32.24 -4.46 0.21
CA HIS A 244 31.60 -3.26 -0.36
C HIS A 244 31.61 -3.26 -1.90
N LYS A 245 32.20 -4.28 -2.52
CA LYS A 245 32.47 -4.28 -3.97
C LYS A 245 31.54 -5.18 -4.78
N VAL A 246 30.82 -6.08 -4.12
CA VAL A 246 29.86 -6.98 -4.76
C VAL A 246 28.46 -6.80 -4.20
N PRO A 247 27.42 -7.01 -5.02
CA PRO A 247 26.02 -7.02 -4.54
C PRO A 247 25.81 -8.08 -3.48
N GLN A 248 24.96 -7.80 -2.51
CA GLN A 248 24.56 -8.73 -1.47
C GLN A 248 23.06 -8.66 -1.23
N ASP A 249 22.47 -9.80 -0.92
CA ASP A 249 21.08 -9.92 -0.53
C ASP A 249 20.97 -10.48 0.89
N GLY A 250 20.07 -9.92 1.67
CA GLY A 250 19.79 -10.30 3.03
C GLY A 250 18.31 -10.22 3.36
N HIS A 251 17.93 -10.77 4.49
CA HIS A 251 16.57 -10.66 4.97
C HIS A 251 16.54 -10.51 6.50
N ALA A 252 15.51 -9.86 7.01
CA ALA A 252 15.28 -9.69 8.44
C ALA A 252 13.79 -9.70 8.77
N MET A 253 13.45 -10.15 9.97
CA MET A 253 12.11 -9.96 10.53
C MET A 253 12.09 -8.71 11.40
N PHE A 254 11.08 -7.87 11.23
CA PHE A 254 10.92 -6.64 11.99
C PHE A 254 9.49 -6.50 12.51
N SER A 255 9.33 -6.18 13.79
CA SER A 255 8.02 -6.01 14.41
C SER A 255 7.64 -4.54 14.52
N VAL A 256 6.49 -4.16 13.97
CA VAL A 256 5.95 -2.80 14.03
C VAL A 256 4.49 -2.86 14.50
N ARG A 257 4.18 -2.25 15.63
CA ARG A 257 2.79 -2.11 16.14
C ARG A 257 2.01 -3.45 16.16
N GLY A 258 2.68 -4.55 16.45
CA GLY A 258 2.09 -5.89 16.46
C GLY A 258 2.04 -6.61 15.10
N HIS A 259 2.47 -5.95 14.02
CA HIS A 259 2.66 -6.57 12.71
C HIS A 259 4.07 -7.12 12.57
N SER A 260 4.19 -8.28 11.93
CA SER A 260 5.48 -8.89 11.59
C SER A 260 5.82 -8.63 10.14
N LEU A 261 6.82 -7.77 9.91
CA LEU A 261 7.31 -7.46 8.58
C LEU A 261 8.48 -8.39 8.21
N ASP A 262 8.44 -8.94 7.01
CA ASP A 262 9.59 -9.57 6.37
C ASP A 262 10.28 -8.52 5.50
N LEU A 263 11.53 -8.19 5.86
CA LEU A 263 12.34 -7.21 5.15
C LEU A 263 13.32 -7.94 4.25
N ARG A 264 13.23 -7.70 2.93
CA ARG A 264 14.25 -8.12 1.98
C ARG A 264 15.17 -6.94 1.71
N ILE A 265 16.45 -7.12 1.92
CA ILE A 265 17.46 -6.07 1.89
C ILE A 265 18.46 -6.41 0.81
N ALA A 266 18.55 -5.59 -0.24
CA ALA A 266 19.53 -5.74 -1.30
C ALA A 266 20.53 -4.58 -1.26
N SER A 267 21.84 -4.87 -1.28
CA SER A 267 22.89 -3.88 -1.42
C SER A 267 23.55 -3.96 -2.79
N MET A 268 23.92 -2.81 -3.36
CA MET A 268 24.59 -2.71 -4.64
C MET A 268 25.64 -1.61 -4.60
N PRO A 269 26.91 -1.89 -4.97
CA PRO A 269 27.94 -0.88 -5.10
C PRO A 269 27.57 0.17 -6.16
N THR A 270 27.76 1.45 -5.84
CA THR A 270 27.63 2.57 -6.77
C THR A 270 28.84 3.49 -6.69
N VAL A 271 28.92 4.50 -7.56
CA VAL A 271 30.04 5.44 -7.62
C VAL A 271 30.25 6.19 -6.30
N TYR A 272 29.17 6.52 -5.60
CA TYR A 272 29.21 7.31 -4.36
C TYR A 272 29.04 6.47 -3.09
N GLY A 273 29.09 5.14 -3.19
CA GLY A 273 28.91 4.21 -2.07
C GLY A 273 27.91 3.11 -2.36
N GLU A 274 27.52 2.35 -1.34
CA GLU A 274 26.56 1.27 -1.52
C GLU A 274 25.11 1.80 -1.47
N LYS A 275 24.36 1.54 -2.52
CA LYS A 275 22.90 1.72 -2.54
C LYS A 275 22.26 0.53 -1.80
N ILE A 276 21.27 0.82 -0.95
CA ILE A 276 20.44 -0.22 -0.33
C ILE A 276 18.98 -0.03 -0.69
N VAL A 277 18.30 -1.14 -0.96
CA VAL A 277 16.85 -1.19 -1.12
C VAL A 277 16.29 -2.16 -0.10
N LEU A 278 15.33 -1.69 0.71
CA LEU A 278 14.56 -2.54 1.61
C LEU A 278 13.17 -2.70 1.03
N ARG A 279 12.75 -3.93 0.76
CA ARG A 279 11.35 -4.25 0.45
C ARG A 279 10.63 -4.69 1.71
N LEU A 280 9.47 -4.11 1.98
CA LEU A 280 8.65 -4.40 3.15
C LEU A 280 7.51 -5.33 2.75
N LEU A 281 7.48 -6.52 3.34
CA LEU A 281 6.42 -7.51 3.14
C LEU A 281 5.71 -7.75 4.48
N ASP A 282 4.46 -7.34 4.59
CA ASP A 282 3.66 -7.58 5.78
C ASP A 282 3.08 -9.00 5.73
N LYS A 283 3.66 -9.92 6.51
CA LYS A 283 3.17 -11.31 6.61
C LYS A 283 1.82 -11.44 7.31
N SER A 284 1.43 -10.43 8.06
CA SER A 284 0.12 -10.38 8.71
C SER A 284 -0.97 -9.82 7.78
N ALA A 285 -0.58 -9.29 6.61
CA ALA A 285 -1.55 -8.83 5.61
C ALA A 285 -2.38 -10.02 5.16
N GLN A 286 -3.64 -10.04 5.56
CA GLN A 286 -4.60 -11.03 5.07
C GLN A 286 -4.81 -10.87 3.57
N VAL A 287 -5.05 -12.00 2.90
CA VAL A 287 -5.45 -11.99 1.49
C VAL A 287 -6.69 -11.09 1.35
N LEU A 288 -6.62 -10.15 0.42
CA LEU A 288 -7.61 -9.08 0.31
C LEU A 288 -8.99 -9.62 -0.11
N ASP A 289 -10.05 -9.00 0.38
CA ASP A 289 -11.40 -9.26 -0.13
C ASP A 289 -11.52 -8.88 -1.61
N LYS A 290 -12.39 -9.55 -2.37
CA LYS A 290 -12.62 -9.32 -3.82
C LYS A 290 -13.01 -7.88 -4.12
N SER A 291 -13.82 -7.26 -3.27
CA SER A 291 -14.21 -5.86 -3.40
C SER A 291 -13.02 -4.91 -3.24
N VAL A 292 -12.09 -5.23 -2.33
CA VAL A 292 -10.84 -4.47 -2.11
C VAL A 292 -9.91 -4.60 -3.30
N LEU A 293 -9.87 -5.77 -3.96
CA LEU A 293 -9.15 -5.97 -5.22
C LEU A 293 -9.77 -5.16 -6.37
N GLY A 294 -11.04 -4.80 -6.29
CA GLY A 294 -11.77 -4.11 -7.34
C GLY A 294 -12.54 -5.04 -8.28
N LEU A 295 -12.74 -6.29 -7.90
CA LEU A 295 -13.57 -7.25 -8.62
C LEU A 295 -15.04 -6.99 -8.31
N GLU A 296 -15.73 -6.38 -9.25
CA GLU A 296 -17.16 -6.02 -9.16
C GLU A 296 -17.86 -6.31 -10.51
N GLY A 297 -19.17 -6.49 -10.48
CA GLY A 297 -20.00 -6.67 -11.67
C GLY A 297 -19.43 -7.73 -12.62
N ARG A 298 -19.27 -7.37 -13.89
CA ARG A 298 -18.77 -8.24 -14.97
C ARG A 298 -17.42 -8.90 -14.64
N ASP A 299 -16.48 -8.14 -14.07
CA ASP A 299 -15.13 -8.68 -13.76
C ASP A 299 -15.19 -9.73 -12.66
N LEU A 300 -16.09 -9.56 -11.68
CA LEU A 300 -16.36 -10.58 -10.66
C LEU A 300 -17.01 -11.83 -11.27
N ASP A 301 -17.96 -11.66 -12.20
CA ASP A 301 -18.60 -12.78 -12.88
C ASP A 301 -17.60 -13.58 -13.71
N ASN A 302 -16.74 -12.90 -14.46
CA ASN A 302 -15.67 -13.52 -15.24
C ASN A 302 -14.63 -14.22 -14.36
N TYR A 303 -14.22 -13.60 -13.25
CA TYR A 303 -13.35 -14.21 -12.25
C TYR A 303 -13.97 -15.49 -11.68
N ASN A 304 -15.24 -15.45 -11.29
CA ASN A 304 -15.94 -16.63 -10.78
C ASN A 304 -16.13 -17.71 -11.85
N ALA A 305 -16.28 -17.34 -13.13
CA ALA A 305 -16.35 -18.29 -14.24
C ALA A 305 -15.04 -19.04 -14.44
N LEU A 306 -13.88 -18.37 -14.25
CA LEU A 306 -12.58 -19.01 -14.28
C LEU A 306 -12.42 -20.05 -13.16
N LEU A 307 -12.88 -19.74 -11.95
CA LEU A 307 -12.79 -20.65 -10.79
C LEU A 307 -13.69 -21.89 -10.91
N LYS A 308 -14.69 -21.88 -11.76
CA LYS A 308 -15.56 -23.05 -12.01
C LYS A 308 -14.90 -24.14 -12.87
N ASN A 309 -13.76 -23.86 -13.49
CA ASN A 309 -13.05 -24.87 -14.28
C ASN A 309 -12.45 -25.93 -13.35
N THR A 310 -12.62 -27.18 -13.71
CA THR A 310 -12.02 -28.32 -13.00
C THR A 310 -10.64 -28.71 -13.56
N SER A 311 -10.33 -28.26 -14.77
CA SER A 311 -9.05 -28.50 -15.43
C SER A 311 -8.77 -27.42 -16.47
N GLY A 312 -7.51 -27.20 -16.76
CA GLY A 312 -7.06 -26.19 -17.72
C GLY A 312 -6.07 -25.21 -17.11
N VAL A 313 -5.61 -24.26 -17.90
CA VAL A 313 -4.69 -23.21 -17.47
C VAL A 313 -5.43 -21.88 -17.35
N VAL A 314 -5.23 -21.19 -16.26
CA VAL A 314 -5.63 -19.78 -16.05
C VAL A 314 -4.36 -18.97 -15.87
N LEU A 315 -4.16 -17.98 -16.72
CA LEU A 315 -3.00 -17.10 -16.68
C LEU A 315 -3.35 -15.74 -16.09
N LEU A 316 -2.48 -15.25 -15.21
CA LEU A 316 -2.52 -13.87 -14.73
C LEU A 316 -1.36 -13.12 -15.37
N VAL A 317 -1.65 -12.04 -16.09
CA VAL A 317 -0.63 -11.31 -16.86
C VAL A 317 -0.57 -9.85 -16.49
N GLY A 318 0.59 -9.24 -16.75
CA GLY A 318 0.84 -7.84 -16.44
C GLY A 318 2.27 -7.60 -15.98
N PRO A 319 2.73 -6.35 -15.87
CA PRO A 319 4.08 -6.01 -15.40
C PRO A 319 4.29 -6.35 -13.93
N THR A 320 5.54 -6.25 -13.50
CA THR A 320 5.89 -6.35 -12.08
C THR A 320 5.13 -5.30 -11.27
N GLY A 321 4.58 -5.73 -10.12
CA GLY A 321 3.80 -4.84 -9.24
C GLY A 321 2.36 -4.56 -9.69
N SER A 322 1.84 -5.28 -10.70
CA SER A 322 0.42 -5.17 -11.10
C SER A 322 -0.56 -5.90 -10.16
N GLY A 323 -0.06 -6.66 -9.19
CA GLY A 323 -0.88 -7.38 -8.20
C GLY A 323 -1.23 -8.83 -8.58
N LYS A 324 -0.54 -9.44 -9.56
CA LYS A 324 -0.78 -10.81 -10.01
C LYS A 324 -0.75 -11.83 -8.87
N SER A 325 0.33 -11.80 -8.05
CA SER A 325 0.48 -12.73 -6.91
C SER A 325 -0.68 -12.61 -5.93
N THR A 326 -1.11 -11.39 -5.63
CA THR A 326 -2.27 -11.15 -4.73
C THR A 326 -3.55 -11.73 -5.31
N THR A 327 -3.82 -11.54 -6.60
CA THR A 327 -5.02 -12.08 -7.26
C THR A 327 -4.95 -13.60 -7.34
N MET A 328 -3.78 -14.18 -7.67
CA MET A 328 -3.57 -15.63 -7.67
C MET A 328 -3.80 -16.24 -6.28
N SER A 329 -3.24 -15.63 -5.24
CA SER A 329 -3.46 -16.06 -3.85
C SER A 329 -4.93 -16.03 -3.44
N ASN A 330 -5.70 -15.01 -3.92
CA ASN A 330 -7.15 -14.98 -3.71
C ASN A 330 -7.87 -16.12 -4.44
N MET A 331 -7.49 -16.41 -5.71
CA MET A 331 -8.06 -17.53 -6.46
C MET A 331 -7.82 -18.86 -5.75
N LEU A 332 -6.59 -19.09 -5.27
CA LEU A 332 -6.24 -20.32 -4.55
C LEU A 332 -6.99 -20.43 -3.22
N ARG A 333 -7.13 -19.33 -2.47
CA ARG A 333 -7.91 -19.31 -1.22
C ARG A 333 -9.38 -19.63 -1.47
N ASP A 334 -9.97 -19.05 -2.52
CA ASP A 334 -11.38 -19.27 -2.85
C ASP A 334 -11.66 -20.73 -3.26
N LEU A 335 -10.66 -21.43 -3.81
CA LEU A 335 -10.73 -22.84 -4.18
C LEU A 335 -10.29 -23.78 -3.06
N SER A 336 -9.62 -23.27 -2.02
CA SER A 336 -9.10 -24.10 -0.92
C SER A 336 -10.23 -24.76 -0.13
N SER A 337 -10.15 -26.07 -0.03
CA SER A 337 -11.08 -26.90 0.75
C SER A 337 -10.37 -28.18 1.18
N ASP A 338 -10.89 -28.87 2.20
CA ASP A 338 -10.35 -30.15 2.67
C ASP A 338 -10.42 -31.27 1.62
N ALA A 339 -11.18 -31.06 0.55
CA ALA A 339 -11.37 -32.05 -0.52
C ALA A 339 -10.40 -31.87 -1.71
N LEU A 340 -9.60 -30.82 -1.74
CA LEU A 340 -8.72 -30.49 -2.86
C LEU A 340 -7.26 -30.34 -2.42
N ASN A 341 -6.37 -31.04 -3.09
CA ASN A 341 -4.93 -30.91 -2.91
C ASN A 341 -4.39 -29.76 -3.78
N ILE A 342 -4.07 -28.63 -3.16
CA ILE A 342 -3.50 -27.47 -3.82
C ILE A 342 -2.01 -27.40 -3.53
N VAL A 343 -1.19 -27.35 -4.58
CA VAL A 343 0.27 -27.26 -4.47
C VAL A 343 0.79 -26.09 -5.29
N THR A 344 1.69 -25.29 -4.70
CA THR A 344 2.30 -24.16 -5.40
C THR A 344 3.81 -24.29 -5.54
N LEU A 345 4.35 -23.63 -6.57
CA LEU A 345 5.78 -23.37 -6.78
C LEU A 345 5.98 -21.87 -6.90
N GLU A 346 6.71 -21.26 -5.97
CA GLU A 346 6.85 -19.81 -5.88
C GLU A 346 8.31 -19.38 -5.71
N ASP A 347 8.67 -18.19 -6.21
CA ASP A 347 10.03 -17.63 -6.12
C ASP A 347 10.00 -16.15 -5.67
N PRO A 348 9.95 -15.93 -4.36
CA PRO A 348 9.61 -16.85 -3.27
C PRO A 348 8.12 -16.79 -2.88
N VAL A 349 7.74 -17.54 -1.83
CA VAL A 349 6.40 -17.47 -1.23
C VAL A 349 6.18 -16.09 -0.63
N GLU A 350 5.15 -15.37 -1.12
CA GLU A 350 4.80 -14.01 -0.64
C GLU A 350 3.76 -14.04 0.49
N TYR A 351 2.74 -14.90 0.37
CA TYR A 351 1.65 -15.03 1.34
C TYR A 351 1.52 -16.47 1.80
N HIS A 352 1.32 -16.68 3.11
CA HIS A 352 1.01 -18.01 3.61
C HIS A 352 -0.49 -18.29 3.51
N LEU A 353 -0.85 -19.30 2.75
CA LEU A 353 -2.24 -19.70 2.51
C LEU A 353 -2.59 -20.96 3.30
N PRO A 354 -3.53 -20.89 4.26
CA PRO A 354 -3.99 -22.09 4.96
C PRO A 354 -4.60 -23.10 3.98
N GLY A 355 -4.31 -24.38 4.17
CA GLY A 355 -4.80 -25.45 3.30
C GLY A 355 -4.10 -25.58 1.94
N VAL A 356 -3.00 -24.84 1.70
CA VAL A 356 -2.20 -24.90 0.47
C VAL A 356 -0.79 -25.36 0.76
N ASN A 357 -0.29 -26.32 0.00
CA ASN A 357 1.09 -26.82 0.08
C ASN A 357 2.00 -25.93 -0.76
N GLN A 358 2.69 -24.99 -0.13
CA GLN A 358 3.52 -24.00 -0.82
C GLN A 358 4.99 -24.41 -0.85
N CYS A 359 5.54 -24.59 -2.05
CA CYS A 359 6.94 -24.93 -2.29
C CYS A 359 7.70 -23.72 -2.81
N GLN A 360 8.84 -23.43 -2.21
CA GLN A 360 9.70 -22.35 -2.65
C GLN A 360 10.82 -22.87 -3.54
N ILE A 361 11.06 -22.20 -4.66
CA ILE A 361 12.17 -22.45 -5.57
C ILE A 361 13.51 -22.24 -4.85
N ASN A 362 14.47 -23.13 -5.14
CA ASN A 362 15.83 -23.03 -4.66
C ASN A 362 16.79 -23.59 -5.71
N GLU A 363 17.26 -22.73 -6.59
CA GLU A 363 18.16 -23.10 -7.69
C GLU A 363 19.48 -23.73 -7.19
N LYS A 364 19.97 -23.34 -6.01
CA LYS A 364 21.18 -23.90 -5.40
C LYS A 364 21.06 -25.41 -5.11
N THR A 365 19.84 -25.89 -4.87
CA THR A 365 19.57 -27.31 -4.63
C THR A 365 19.00 -28.01 -5.85
N GLY A 366 18.89 -27.33 -7.00
CA GLY A 366 18.32 -27.88 -8.23
C GLY A 366 16.78 -27.84 -8.29
N MET A 367 16.13 -27.19 -7.33
CA MET A 367 14.67 -26.97 -7.32
C MET A 367 14.33 -25.79 -8.22
N THR A 368 14.12 -26.06 -9.51
CA THR A 368 13.65 -25.10 -10.52
C THR A 368 12.14 -25.22 -10.74
N PHE A 369 11.52 -24.28 -11.47
CA PHE A 369 10.10 -24.38 -11.82
C PHE A 369 9.80 -25.68 -12.59
N ALA A 370 10.61 -26.05 -13.61
CA ALA A 370 10.41 -27.25 -14.39
C ALA A 370 10.60 -28.52 -13.54
N SER A 371 11.69 -28.63 -12.75
CA SER A 371 11.95 -29.81 -11.90
C SER A 371 10.91 -29.97 -10.80
N GLY A 372 10.52 -28.86 -10.15
CA GLY A 372 9.49 -28.85 -9.13
C GLY A 372 8.12 -29.24 -9.68
N LEU A 373 7.72 -28.71 -10.84
CA LEU A 373 6.44 -29.03 -11.46
C LEU A 373 6.33 -30.51 -11.81
N ARG A 374 7.43 -31.12 -12.35
CA ARG A 374 7.47 -32.58 -12.55
C ARG A 374 7.32 -33.36 -11.24
N ALA A 375 7.84 -32.84 -10.13
CA ALA A 375 7.71 -33.49 -8.84
C ALA A 375 6.27 -33.40 -8.31
N ILE A 376 5.64 -32.23 -8.43
CA ILE A 376 4.25 -31.97 -8.00
C ILE A 376 3.26 -32.91 -8.71
N LEU A 377 3.45 -33.19 -10.00
CA LEU A 377 2.59 -34.10 -10.75
C LEU A 377 2.58 -35.56 -10.20
N ARG A 378 3.48 -35.89 -9.25
CA ARG A 378 3.50 -37.16 -8.53
C ARG A 378 3.00 -37.04 -7.08
N GLN A 379 2.44 -35.89 -6.71
CA GLN A 379 1.92 -35.61 -5.37
C GLN A 379 0.37 -35.58 -5.34
N ASP A 380 -0.26 -36.18 -6.36
CA ASP A 380 -1.73 -36.23 -6.49
C ASP A 380 -2.39 -34.84 -6.34
N PRO A 381 -1.97 -33.81 -7.10
CA PRO A 381 -2.52 -32.50 -7.00
C PRO A 381 -3.83 -32.37 -7.80
N ASP A 382 -4.82 -31.66 -7.27
CA ASP A 382 -5.98 -31.21 -8.03
C ASP A 382 -5.72 -29.86 -8.69
N ILE A 383 -5.08 -28.96 -7.92
CA ILE A 383 -4.76 -27.60 -8.35
C ILE A 383 -3.27 -27.32 -8.18
N ILE A 384 -2.68 -26.78 -9.22
CA ILE A 384 -1.26 -26.43 -9.26
C ILE A 384 -1.13 -24.91 -9.50
N ALA A 385 -0.32 -24.20 -8.71
CA ALA A 385 0.06 -22.84 -9.03
C ALA A 385 1.57 -22.74 -9.29
N VAL A 386 1.92 -22.23 -10.46
CA VAL A 386 3.31 -21.97 -10.85
C VAL A 386 3.51 -20.45 -10.81
N GLY A 387 4.38 -19.97 -9.96
CA GLY A 387 4.61 -18.53 -9.71
C GLY A 387 4.76 -17.74 -11.00
N GLU A 388 5.58 -18.22 -11.93
CA GLU A 388 5.67 -17.67 -13.27
C GLU A 388 6.19 -18.71 -14.29
N ILE A 389 5.82 -18.52 -15.54
CA ILE A 389 6.37 -19.26 -16.70
C ILE A 389 7.40 -18.35 -17.37
N ARG A 390 8.68 -18.79 -17.34
CA ARG A 390 9.80 -18.05 -17.98
C ARG A 390 10.25 -18.70 -19.28
N ASP A 391 10.05 -20.02 -19.43
CA ASP A 391 10.59 -20.85 -20.50
C ASP A 391 9.56 -21.84 -21.06
N GLY A 392 9.85 -22.34 -22.25
CA GLY A 392 8.98 -23.27 -22.97
C GLY A 392 8.87 -24.64 -22.31
N GLU A 393 9.89 -25.09 -21.54
CA GLU A 393 9.85 -26.36 -20.82
C GLU A 393 8.79 -26.31 -19.72
N THR A 394 8.83 -25.29 -18.84
CA THR A 394 7.85 -25.09 -17.79
C THR A 394 6.45 -24.90 -18.37
N ALA A 395 6.32 -24.10 -19.45
CA ALA A 395 5.06 -23.89 -20.16
C ALA A 395 4.47 -25.21 -20.67
N SER A 396 5.26 -26.01 -21.37
CA SER A 396 4.80 -27.27 -21.93
C SER A 396 4.35 -28.26 -20.86
N ILE A 397 5.06 -28.34 -19.73
CA ILE A 397 4.68 -29.22 -18.61
C ILE A 397 3.35 -28.73 -18.00
N ALA A 398 3.19 -27.41 -17.76
CA ALA A 398 1.97 -26.83 -17.22
C ALA A 398 0.75 -27.09 -18.12
N MET A 399 0.91 -26.89 -19.44
CA MET A 399 -0.17 -27.13 -20.41
C MET A 399 -0.57 -28.59 -20.47
N ARG A 400 0.41 -29.51 -20.46
CA ARG A 400 0.15 -30.98 -20.46
C ARG A 400 -0.54 -31.41 -19.15
N ALA A 401 -0.11 -30.89 -17.99
CA ALA A 401 -0.77 -31.14 -16.72
C ALA A 401 -2.25 -30.73 -16.77
N ALA A 402 -2.55 -29.57 -17.36
CA ALA A 402 -3.90 -29.10 -17.51
C ALA A 402 -4.78 -29.99 -18.42
N ILE A 403 -4.22 -30.55 -19.49
CA ILE A 403 -4.94 -31.50 -20.38
C ILE A 403 -5.19 -32.83 -19.67
N THR A 404 -4.29 -33.23 -18.79
CA THR A 404 -4.44 -34.48 -18.03
C THR A 404 -5.34 -34.39 -16.81
N GLY A 405 -6.00 -33.25 -16.59
CA GLY A 405 -7.07 -33.13 -15.60
C GLY A 405 -6.83 -32.11 -14.47
N HIS A 406 -5.66 -31.48 -14.42
CA HIS A 406 -5.32 -30.53 -13.34
C HIS A 406 -5.76 -29.11 -13.69
N LEU A 407 -6.19 -28.34 -12.68
CA LEU A 407 -6.36 -26.89 -12.83
C LEU A 407 -5.04 -26.20 -12.50
N VAL A 408 -4.49 -25.47 -13.47
CA VAL A 408 -3.17 -24.82 -13.34
C VAL A 408 -3.31 -23.31 -13.38
N PHE A 409 -2.79 -22.63 -12.36
CA PHE A 409 -2.63 -21.18 -12.35
C PHE A 409 -1.18 -20.81 -12.59
N SER A 410 -0.92 -19.77 -13.38
CA SER A 410 0.43 -19.25 -13.54
C SER A 410 0.43 -17.78 -13.92
N THR A 411 1.62 -17.15 -13.93
CA THR A 411 1.78 -15.78 -14.38
C THR A 411 2.70 -15.68 -15.59
N LEU A 412 2.45 -14.64 -16.41
CA LEU A 412 3.30 -14.21 -17.50
C LEU A 412 3.49 -12.70 -17.48
N HIS A 413 4.56 -12.23 -18.10
CA HIS A 413 4.80 -10.81 -18.31
C HIS A 413 4.40 -10.43 -19.73
N THR A 414 3.11 -10.11 -19.92
CA THR A 414 2.55 -9.53 -21.15
C THR A 414 1.72 -8.32 -20.84
N ASN A 415 1.45 -7.50 -21.85
CA ASN A 415 0.77 -6.22 -21.68
C ASN A 415 -0.74 -6.34 -21.58
N ASP A 416 -1.32 -7.29 -22.28
CA ASP A 416 -2.75 -7.54 -22.39
C ASP A 416 -3.04 -9.06 -22.42
N ALA A 417 -4.32 -9.42 -22.40
CA ALA A 417 -4.75 -10.81 -22.32
C ALA A 417 -4.59 -11.55 -23.65
N VAL A 418 -4.72 -10.87 -24.79
CA VAL A 418 -4.57 -11.48 -26.12
C VAL A 418 -3.11 -11.79 -26.41
N SER A 419 -2.20 -10.86 -26.11
CA SER A 419 -0.75 -11.03 -26.27
C SER A 419 -0.19 -12.21 -25.47
N ALA A 420 -0.87 -12.62 -24.38
CA ALA A 420 -0.45 -13.79 -23.61
C ALA A 420 -0.52 -15.09 -24.42
N VAL A 421 -1.46 -15.21 -25.38
CA VAL A 421 -1.58 -16.37 -26.28
C VAL A 421 -0.35 -16.47 -27.16
N HIS A 422 0.01 -15.36 -27.84
CA HIS A 422 1.19 -15.33 -28.70
C HIS A 422 2.49 -15.51 -27.92
N ARG A 423 2.55 -14.96 -26.71
CA ARG A 423 3.73 -15.15 -25.85
C ARG A 423 3.98 -16.62 -25.52
N LEU A 424 2.93 -17.42 -25.32
CA LEU A 424 3.07 -18.87 -25.15
C LEU A 424 3.62 -19.53 -26.42
N GLU A 425 3.18 -19.09 -27.59
CA GLU A 425 3.68 -19.59 -28.88
C GLU A 425 5.15 -19.21 -29.09
N ASP A 426 5.54 -17.95 -28.78
CA ASP A 426 6.91 -17.46 -28.88
C ASP A 426 7.91 -18.23 -28.02
N ILE A 427 7.49 -18.68 -26.83
CA ILE A 427 8.34 -19.52 -25.95
C ILE A 427 8.30 -21.01 -26.34
N GLY A 428 7.67 -21.36 -27.48
CA GLY A 428 7.70 -22.68 -28.07
C GLY A 428 6.55 -23.62 -27.69
N VAL A 429 5.44 -23.10 -27.18
CA VAL A 429 4.22 -23.91 -26.94
C VAL A 429 3.41 -23.95 -28.22
N GLU A 430 3.14 -25.17 -28.72
CA GLU A 430 2.36 -25.35 -29.95
C GLU A 430 0.92 -24.81 -29.82
N PRO A 431 0.35 -24.14 -30.86
CA PRO A 431 -0.99 -23.53 -30.82
C PRO A 431 -2.10 -24.51 -30.44
N TRP A 432 -2.02 -25.77 -30.88
CA TRP A 432 -3.00 -26.78 -30.51
C TRP A 432 -2.98 -27.11 -29.01
N LEU A 433 -1.79 -27.03 -28.39
CA LEU A 433 -1.62 -27.28 -26.95
C LEU A 433 -2.17 -26.08 -26.13
N VAL A 434 -1.88 -24.86 -26.58
CA VAL A 434 -2.47 -23.63 -26.00
C VAL A 434 -3.99 -23.67 -26.07
N SER A 435 -4.55 -23.92 -27.26
CA SER A 435 -6.00 -23.96 -27.49
C SER A 435 -6.72 -25.02 -26.67
N SER A 436 -6.06 -26.16 -26.41
CA SER A 436 -6.63 -27.26 -25.64
C SER A 436 -6.59 -27.01 -24.13
N ALA A 437 -5.50 -26.42 -23.64
CA ALA A 437 -5.24 -26.24 -22.21
C ALA A 437 -5.80 -24.93 -21.65
N LEU A 438 -5.66 -23.82 -22.37
CA LEU A 438 -5.98 -22.48 -21.85
C LEU A 438 -7.49 -22.29 -21.65
N ARG A 439 -7.90 -21.80 -20.47
CA ARG A 439 -9.30 -21.48 -20.11
C ARG A 439 -9.55 -19.98 -20.06
N GLY A 440 -8.56 -19.22 -19.63
CA GLY A 440 -8.67 -17.76 -19.62
C GLY A 440 -7.40 -17.08 -19.24
N VAL A 441 -7.39 -15.79 -19.50
CA VAL A 441 -6.29 -14.89 -19.19
C VAL A 441 -6.84 -13.67 -18.45
N VAL A 442 -6.23 -13.34 -17.32
CA VAL A 442 -6.54 -12.15 -16.51
C VAL A 442 -5.39 -11.16 -16.65
N SER A 443 -5.53 -10.17 -17.50
CA SER A 443 -4.60 -9.05 -17.54
C SER A 443 -4.97 -8.04 -16.45
N GLN A 444 -3.98 -7.57 -15.72
CA GLN A 444 -4.18 -6.75 -14.54
C GLN A 444 -3.18 -5.60 -14.44
N ARG A 445 -3.69 -4.43 -14.05
CA ARG A 445 -2.91 -3.26 -13.68
C ARG A 445 -3.42 -2.69 -12.36
N LEU A 446 -2.61 -1.84 -11.73
CA LEU A 446 -3.03 -1.06 -10.56
C LEU A 446 -3.10 0.42 -10.92
N VAL A 447 -4.27 1.04 -10.69
CA VAL A 447 -4.47 2.48 -10.77
C VAL A 447 -4.57 3.06 -9.36
N ARG A 448 -4.02 4.27 -9.17
CA ARG A 448 -4.17 5.00 -7.91
C ARG A 448 -5.58 5.56 -7.81
N LYS A 449 -6.17 5.46 -6.62
CA LYS A 449 -7.49 6.04 -6.34
C LYS A 449 -7.37 7.53 -6.03
N LEU A 450 -8.27 8.33 -6.58
CA LEU A 450 -8.37 9.75 -6.22
C LEU A 450 -8.62 9.91 -4.72
N CYS A 451 -7.92 10.87 -4.13
CA CYS A 451 -8.10 11.20 -2.72
C CYS A 451 -9.52 11.76 -2.49
N PRO A 452 -10.32 11.17 -1.60
CA PRO A 452 -11.70 11.61 -1.36
C PRO A 452 -11.78 13.04 -0.78
N HIS A 453 -10.72 13.49 -0.10
CA HIS A 453 -10.68 14.80 0.57
C HIS A 453 -10.38 15.97 -0.38
N CYS A 454 -9.73 15.72 -1.53
CA CYS A 454 -9.38 16.78 -2.47
C CYS A 454 -9.79 16.49 -3.92
N LYS A 455 -10.68 15.53 -4.11
CA LYS A 455 -11.26 15.20 -5.41
C LYS A 455 -12.13 16.36 -5.89
N THR A 456 -11.84 16.87 -7.10
CA THR A 456 -12.57 17.95 -7.76
C THR A 456 -13.04 17.53 -9.13
N ALA A 457 -14.28 17.89 -9.48
CA ALA A 457 -14.84 17.65 -10.80
C ALA A 457 -14.32 18.71 -11.79
N TYR A 458 -14.13 18.31 -13.07
CA TYR A 458 -13.78 19.23 -14.15
C TYR A 458 -14.31 18.71 -15.49
N ARG A 459 -14.40 19.59 -16.49
CA ARG A 459 -14.72 19.22 -17.87
C ARG A 459 -13.43 18.77 -18.56
N PRO A 460 -13.39 17.54 -19.15
CA PRO A 460 -12.19 17.03 -19.82
C PRO A 460 -11.85 17.83 -21.09
N SER A 461 -10.58 17.81 -21.48
CA SER A 461 -10.13 18.29 -22.77
C SER A 461 -10.43 17.27 -23.88
N ALA A 462 -10.40 17.72 -25.14
CA ALA A 462 -10.56 16.81 -26.30
C ALA A 462 -9.48 15.70 -26.31
N GLU A 463 -8.25 16.03 -25.91
CA GLU A 463 -7.16 15.05 -25.79
C GLU A 463 -7.44 13.97 -24.74
N GLU A 464 -7.99 14.35 -23.57
CA GLU A 464 -8.34 13.41 -22.52
C GLU A 464 -9.52 12.50 -22.94
N LEU A 465 -10.48 13.04 -23.68
CA LEU A 465 -11.59 12.26 -24.25
C LEU A 465 -11.08 11.25 -25.27
N LEU A 466 -10.26 11.69 -26.22
CA LEU A 466 -9.67 10.83 -27.25
C LEU A 466 -8.81 9.72 -26.65
N LEU A 467 -7.98 10.04 -25.65
CA LEU A 467 -7.15 9.07 -24.93
C LEU A 467 -7.96 7.91 -24.35
N LEU A 468 -9.17 8.19 -23.87
CA LEU A 468 -10.07 7.18 -23.31
C LEU A 468 -11.06 6.60 -24.34
N GLY A 469 -10.87 6.92 -25.64
CA GLY A 469 -11.73 6.44 -26.72
C GLY A 469 -13.17 6.98 -26.63
N LEU A 470 -13.32 8.21 -26.12
CA LEU A 470 -14.61 8.93 -26.08
C LEU A 470 -14.67 9.96 -27.22
N PRO A 471 -15.86 10.22 -27.80
CA PRO A 471 -16.08 11.30 -28.75
C PRO A 471 -15.71 12.67 -28.14
N GLU A 472 -15.15 13.59 -28.95
CA GLU A 472 -14.73 14.92 -28.50
C GLU A 472 -15.87 15.80 -27.97
N ASP A 473 -17.10 15.54 -28.41
CA ASP A 473 -18.33 16.22 -28.02
C ASP A 473 -19.04 15.59 -26.81
N SER A 474 -18.42 14.59 -26.18
CA SER A 474 -19.01 13.90 -25.02
C SER A 474 -19.23 14.87 -23.85
N ASP A 475 -20.46 14.93 -23.37
CA ASP A 475 -20.82 15.70 -22.16
C ASP A 475 -20.65 14.85 -20.90
N VAL A 476 -19.40 14.69 -20.48
CA VAL A 476 -19.01 13.88 -19.32
C VAL A 476 -18.19 14.70 -18.34
N THR A 477 -18.24 14.32 -17.07
CA THR A 477 -17.46 14.94 -16.00
C THR A 477 -16.34 14.02 -15.58
N PHE A 478 -15.11 14.56 -15.58
CA PHE A 478 -13.95 13.88 -15.03
C PHE A 478 -13.58 14.45 -13.66
N TYR A 479 -12.72 13.73 -12.96
CA TYR A 479 -12.27 14.10 -11.62
C TYR A 479 -10.75 14.08 -11.53
N LYS A 480 -10.22 15.02 -10.73
CA LYS A 480 -8.78 15.09 -10.40
C LYS A 480 -8.59 15.37 -8.93
N GLY A 481 -7.44 14.98 -8.38
CA GLY A 481 -7.03 15.33 -7.03
C GLY A 481 -6.30 16.67 -7.02
N ALA A 482 -6.81 17.66 -6.27
CA ALA A 482 -6.14 18.96 -6.13
C ALA A 482 -4.86 18.90 -5.29
N GLY A 483 -4.68 17.82 -4.53
CA GLY A 483 -3.61 17.69 -3.54
C GLY A 483 -4.00 18.30 -2.19
N CYS A 484 -3.87 17.52 -1.13
CA CYS A 484 -4.12 17.97 0.25
C CYS A 484 -3.14 17.27 1.20
N PRO A 485 -3.04 17.69 2.47
CA PRO A 485 -2.17 17.05 3.45
C PRO A 485 -2.44 15.55 3.64
N GLU A 486 -3.72 15.11 3.56
CA GLU A 486 -4.08 13.69 3.69
C GLU A 486 -3.44 12.81 2.61
N CYS A 487 -3.39 13.29 1.37
CA CYS A 487 -2.73 12.60 0.27
C CYS A 487 -1.29 13.09 0.04
N ARG A 488 -0.71 13.87 0.94
CA ARG A 488 0.63 14.46 0.80
C ARG A 488 0.80 15.22 -0.51
N HIS A 489 -0.21 15.97 -0.87
CA HIS A 489 -0.29 16.75 -2.11
C HIS A 489 -0.21 15.93 -3.41
N SER A 490 -0.27 14.59 -3.33
CA SER A 490 -0.25 13.73 -4.52
C SER A 490 -1.58 13.71 -5.29
N GLY A 491 -2.69 14.03 -4.64
CA GLY A 491 -4.05 13.88 -5.19
C GLY A 491 -4.60 12.46 -5.12
N TYR A 492 -3.83 11.47 -4.61
CA TYR A 492 -4.21 10.05 -4.61
C TYR A 492 -3.98 9.39 -3.26
N ILE A 493 -4.81 8.38 -2.91
CA ILE A 493 -4.66 7.53 -1.72
C ILE A 493 -5.05 6.10 -2.06
N GLY A 494 -4.07 5.19 -1.97
CA GLY A 494 -4.25 3.77 -2.22
C GLY A 494 -4.44 3.44 -3.69
N ARG A 495 -4.58 2.16 -3.98
CA ARG A 495 -4.66 1.62 -5.33
C ARG A 495 -5.89 0.73 -5.48
N ARG A 496 -6.32 0.51 -6.73
CA ARG A 496 -7.35 -0.45 -7.12
C ARG A 496 -6.86 -1.18 -8.36
N ALA A 497 -7.14 -2.48 -8.45
CA ALA A 497 -6.86 -3.20 -9.67
C ALA A 497 -7.91 -2.85 -10.75
N VAL A 498 -7.45 -2.84 -11.97
CA VAL A 498 -8.23 -2.78 -13.19
C VAL A 498 -7.92 -4.03 -13.99
N PHE A 499 -8.95 -4.64 -14.54
CA PHE A 499 -8.88 -5.96 -15.16
C PHE A 499 -9.27 -5.92 -16.62
N GLU A 500 -8.68 -6.86 -17.36
CA GLU A 500 -9.09 -7.29 -18.69
C GLU A 500 -9.11 -8.81 -18.65
N ILE A 501 -10.29 -9.43 -18.65
CA ILE A 501 -10.46 -10.87 -18.44
C ILE A 501 -10.96 -11.52 -19.71
N LEU A 502 -10.09 -12.30 -20.35
CA LEU A 502 -10.40 -13.07 -21.55
C LEU A 502 -10.82 -14.50 -21.16
N LEU A 503 -12.08 -14.84 -21.39
CA LEU A 503 -12.58 -16.21 -21.24
C LEU A 503 -12.47 -16.94 -22.59
N LEU A 504 -11.80 -18.10 -22.61
CA LEU A 504 -11.62 -18.86 -23.84
C LEU A 504 -12.76 -19.87 -24.07
N ASN A 505 -13.69 -19.49 -24.91
CA ASN A 505 -14.74 -20.38 -25.41
C ASN A 505 -14.26 -21.24 -26.60
N SER A 506 -15.15 -22.10 -27.10
CA SER A 506 -14.83 -23.02 -28.21
C SER A 506 -14.47 -22.29 -29.51
N ARG A 507 -15.02 -21.08 -29.74
CA ARG A 507 -14.75 -20.26 -30.93
C ARG A 507 -13.32 -19.69 -30.87
N LEU A 508 -12.95 -19.08 -29.77
CA LEU A 508 -11.61 -18.53 -29.59
C LEU A 508 -10.55 -19.63 -29.60
N ARG A 509 -10.79 -20.75 -28.92
CA ARG A 509 -9.88 -21.91 -28.95
C ARG A 509 -9.64 -22.43 -30.36
N ARG A 510 -10.69 -22.51 -31.20
CA ARG A 510 -10.55 -22.91 -32.60
C ARG A 510 -9.68 -21.93 -33.39
N ARG A 511 -9.85 -20.61 -33.18
CA ARG A 511 -9.01 -19.60 -33.85
C ARG A 511 -7.54 -19.72 -33.44
N ILE A 512 -7.26 -19.89 -32.16
CA ILE A 512 -5.90 -20.11 -31.65
C ILE A 512 -5.28 -21.36 -32.30
N SER A 513 -6.01 -22.48 -32.38
CA SER A 513 -5.50 -23.71 -32.99
C SER A 513 -5.19 -23.56 -34.50
N HIS A 514 -5.74 -22.57 -35.18
CA HIS A 514 -5.47 -22.25 -36.58
C HIS A 514 -4.45 -21.13 -36.77
N GLY A 515 -3.84 -20.61 -35.68
CA GLY A 515 -2.81 -19.58 -35.75
C GLY A 515 -3.38 -18.19 -36.06
N ALA A 516 -4.58 -17.87 -35.53
CA ALA A 516 -5.17 -16.53 -35.69
C ALA A 516 -4.26 -15.46 -35.04
N ASP A 517 -4.14 -14.32 -35.69
CA ASP A 517 -3.39 -13.19 -35.15
C ASP A 517 -4.12 -12.46 -34.01
N GLY A 518 -3.44 -11.50 -33.38
CA GLY A 518 -3.97 -10.76 -32.23
C GLY A 518 -5.22 -9.97 -32.53
N ASP A 519 -5.30 -9.34 -33.71
CA ASP A 519 -6.45 -8.53 -34.11
C ASP A 519 -7.66 -9.41 -34.36
N GLU A 520 -7.48 -10.55 -34.98
CA GLU A 520 -8.54 -11.55 -35.20
C GLU A 520 -9.06 -12.12 -33.85
N LEU A 521 -8.17 -12.39 -32.90
CA LEU A 521 -8.53 -12.88 -31.56
C LEU A 521 -9.26 -11.80 -30.78
N LEU A 522 -8.78 -10.56 -30.83
CA LEU A 522 -9.43 -9.41 -30.17
C LEU A 522 -10.82 -9.15 -30.74
N ALA A 523 -10.95 -9.14 -32.09
CA ALA A 523 -12.23 -8.95 -32.74
C ALA A 523 -13.25 -10.05 -32.38
N ALA A 524 -12.78 -11.29 -32.28
CA ALA A 524 -13.61 -12.40 -31.87
C ALA A 524 -14.00 -12.33 -30.38
N ALA A 525 -13.07 -11.94 -29.50
CA ALA A 525 -13.33 -11.78 -28.07
C ALA A 525 -14.36 -10.67 -27.79
N ARG A 526 -14.25 -9.54 -28.50
CA ARG A 526 -15.23 -8.43 -28.39
C ARG A 526 -16.66 -8.85 -28.71
N GLN A 527 -16.87 -9.74 -29.67
CA GLN A 527 -18.18 -10.29 -29.97
C GLN A 527 -18.78 -11.09 -28.80
N ASP A 528 -17.93 -11.57 -27.88
CA ASP A 528 -18.34 -12.30 -26.67
C ASP A 528 -18.40 -11.40 -25.42
N GLY A 529 -18.34 -10.06 -25.59
CA GLY A 529 -18.41 -9.10 -24.50
C GLY A 529 -17.08 -8.86 -23.76
N PHE A 530 -15.96 -9.24 -24.38
CA PHE A 530 -14.64 -8.92 -23.84
C PHE A 530 -14.43 -7.42 -23.78
N THR A 531 -13.90 -6.96 -22.65
CA THR A 531 -13.60 -5.55 -22.39
C THR A 531 -12.11 -5.39 -22.21
N THR A 532 -11.52 -4.45 -22.94
CA THR A 532 -10.10 -4.14 -22.90
C THR A 532 -9.74 -3.35 -21.63
N LEU A 533 -8.47 -3.33 -21.30
CA LEU A 533 -7.93 -2.56 -20.17
C LEU A 533 -8.26 -1.06 -20.31
N LEU A 534 -8.23 -0.52 -21.54
CA LEU A 534 -8.62 0.86 -21.84
C LEU A 534 -10.09 1.12 -21.45
N GLU A 535 -10.99 0.24 -21.86
CA GLU A 535 -12.42 0.36 -21.57
C GLU A 535 -12.70 0.24 -20.06
N SER A 536 -12.03 -0.68 -19.37
CA SER A 536 -12.11 -0.82 -17.91
C SER A 536 -11.53 0.42 -17.19
N CYS A 537 -10.42 0.99 -17.65
CA CYS A 537 -9.89 2.25 -17.13
C CYS A 537 -10.88 3.41 -17.34
N ARG A 538 -11.49 3.50 -18.51
CA ARG A 538 -12.49 4.52 -18.84
C ARG A 538 -13.67 4.48 -17.86
N GLU A 539 -14.21 3.30 -17.57
CA GLU A 539 -15.27 3.13 -16.57
C GLU A 539 -14.87 3.69 -15.20
N LEU A 540 -13.65 3.42 -14.75
CA LEU A 540 -13.13 3.93 -13.48
C LEU A 540 -12.92 5.46 -13.47
N VAL A 541 -12.54 6.06 -14.60
CA VAL A 541 -12.40 7.52 -14.74
C VAL A 541 -13.78 8.18 -14.69
N LEU A 542 -14.76 7.66 -15.43
CA LEU A 542 -16.14 8.16 -15.42
C LEU A 542 -16.79 8.05 -14.05
N ALA A 543 -16.53 6.95 -13.32
CA ALA A 543 -16.97 6.78 -11.93
C ALA A 543 -16.19 7.67 -10.93
N GLY A 544 -15.15 8.37 -11.39
CA GLY A 544 -14.29 9.21 -10.55
C GLY A 544 -13.51 8.42 -9.49
N VAL A 545 -13.20 7.18 -9.75
CA VAL A 545 -12.32 6.35 -8.90
C VAL A 545 -10.87 6.74 -9.12
N THR A 546 -10.49 7.01 -10.38
CA THR A 546 -9.16 7.46 -10.78
C THR A 546 -9.24 8.67 -11.70
N SER A 547 -8.11 9.23 -12.13
CA SER A 547 -8.06 10.35 -13.07
C SER A 547 -7.70 9.89 -14.47
N ALA A 548 -8.00 10.72 -15.49
CA ALA A 548 -7.56 10.49 -16.87
C ALA A 548 -6.02 10.40 -16.97
N ALA A 549 -5.29 11.26 -16.26
CA ALA A 549 -3.83 11.22 -16.21
C ALA A 549 -3.26 9.89 -15.67
N GLU A 550 -3.89 9.32 -14.65
CA GLU A 550 -3.47 8.01 -14.12
C GLU A 550 -3.83 6.86 -15.05
N ALA A 551 -5.02 6.91 -15.67
CA ALA A 551 -5.41 5.95 -16.71
C ALA A 551 -4.43 5.98 -17.89
N ALA A 552 -4.07 7.17 -18.39
CA ALA A 552 -3.07 7.38 -19.42
C ALA A 552 -1.73 6.71 -19.07
N ARG A 553 -1.24 6.93 -17.85
CA ARG A 553 0.02 6.33 -17.38
C ARG A 553 -0.01 4.80 -17.45
N VAL A 554 -1.13 4.20 -17.10
CA VAL A 554 -1.27 2.74 -17.08
C VAL A 554 -1.44 2.17 -18.49
N ILE A 555 -2.15 2.87 -19.37
CA ILE A 555 -2.40 2.46 -20.75
C ILE A 555 -1.14 2.62 -21.60
N ASN A 556 -0.43 3.77 -21.53
CA ASN A 556 0.77 4.05 -22.34
C ASN A 556 1.92 3.10 -21.97
N THR A 557 2.06 2.72 -20.70
CA THR A 557 3.03 1.67 -20.31
C THR A 557 2.73 0.31 -20.98
N ALA A 558 1.52 0.11 -21.49
CA ALA A 558 1.16 -1.09 -22.25
C ALA A 558 1.51 -0.98 -23.76
N ALA A 559 1.65 0.24 -24.29
CA ALA A 559 1.92 0.47 -25.71
C ALA A 559 3.42 0.57 -26.05
N GLU A 560 4.28 0.87 -25.06
CA GLU A 560 5.73 1.10 -25.29
C GLU A 560 6.62 -0.14 -25.03
N THR A 561 6.07 -1.26 -24.60
CA THR A 561 6.78 -2.54 -24.38
C THR A 561 6.27 -3.62 -25.30
#